data_0e09d508bbcf9d2d97e4f7bb36d899a6
#
_entry.id   0e09d508bbcf9d2d97e4f7bb36d899a6
#
_cell.length_a   1.000
_cell.length_b   1.000
_cell.length_c   1.000
_cell.angle_alpha   90.00
_cell.angle_beta   90.00
_cell.angle_gamma   90.00
#
_symmetry.space_group_name_H-M   'P 1'
#
loop_
_entity.id
_entity.type
_entity.pdbx_description
1 polymer ?
#
loop_
_entity_poly.entity_id
_entity_poly.type
_entity_poly.pdbx_seq_one_letter_code
_entity_poly.pdbx_strand_id
1 'polypeptide(L)'
;MKTLLYFEDANGIKASGIGRAMSHQMRALKSAGIDFTRNPKEKGYVLAHINTLWAKSHGVLRKCHKQGIPVIVHGHSTYEDFRKSFRCWKLIEPIFDHQIKYMYSHADYIITPTPYSKKLIESYGFNKKVVSISNGIDLNEYKEDINAQELFKKKFGLKENEPFVMGIGFPFERKGLHDFIEVARSFPKIKFFWFGHLAHILTSGKMLKAMKNKPDNVIMPGYVKGELIHGALQSATCLFFPSYEETEGIVVLEALASKCPLVLRNIGVYKPWLEDKKNAHFCDNNEEFRQEIESLLINGEDPAVLENGYRIAEERSLDKIGQQLKAAYEECISLYKKN
;
A
#
# COMPACT_ATOMS: atom_id res chain seq x y z
N MET A 1 0.65 25.04 -12.78
CA MET A 1 -0.49 24.89 -11.84
C MET A 1 0.06 24.63 -10.45
N LYS A 2 -0.39 25.38 -9.44
CA LYS A 2 -0.01 25.14 -8.04
C LYS A 2 -1.16 24.46 -7.31
N THR A 3 -0.87 23.41 -6.53
CA THR A 3 -1.86 22.56 -5.84
C THR A 3 -1.59 22.54 -4.35
N LEU A 4 -2.62 22.49 -3.50
CA LEU A 4 -2.47 22.12 -2.11
C LEU A 4 -2.48 20.60 -2.01
N LEU A 5 -1.37 19.97 -1.65
CA LEU A 5 -1.27 18.55 -1.33
C LEU A 5 -1.31 18.37 0.19
N TYR A 6 -2.47 18.00 0.72
CA TYR A 6 -2.71 18.02 2.16
C TYR A 6 -2.75 16.62 2.79
N PHE A 7 -1.96 16.46 3.84
CA PHE A 7 -1.95 15.30 4.73
C PHE A 7 -2.01 15.77 6.17
N GLU A 8 -3.09 15.42 6.86
CA GLU A 8 -3.20 15.66 8.30
C GLU A 8 -2.24 14.73 9.04
N ASP A 9 -1.52 15.28 10.02
CA ASP A 9 -0.51 14.55 10.81
C ASP A 9 0.51 13.75 9.96
N ALA A 10 1.04 14.41 8.94
CA ALA A 10 1.99 13.79 8.00
C ALA A 10 3.22 13.14 8.68
N ASN A 11 3.60 13.56 9.88
CA ASN A 11 4.69 12.96 10.64
C ASN A 11 4.28 11.65 11.29
N GLY A 12 3.07 11.56 11.85
CA GLY A 12 2.55 10.34 12.48
C GLY A 12 2.31 9.20 11.49
N ILE A 13 1.97 9.52 10.23
CA ILE A 13 1.68 8.51 9.20
C ILE A 13 2.91 8.05 8.39
N LYS A 14 4.10 8.64 8.60
CA LYS A 14 5.30 8.35 7.76
C LYS A 14 5.64 6.87 7.61
N ALA A 15 5.45 6.07 8.65
CA ALA A 15 5.75 4.64 8.64
C ALA A 15 4.61 3.78 8.10
N SER A 16 3.52 4.37 7.63
CA SER A 16 2.35 3.67 7.08
C SER A 16 2.35 3.63 5.55
N GLY A 17 1.46 2.82 4.97
CA GLY A 17 1.21 2.84 3.52
C GLY A 17 0.79 4.22 2.99
N ILE A 18 -0.01 4.99 3.77
CA ILE A 18 -0.37 6.38 3.42
C ILE A 18 0.86 7.29 3.41
N GLY A 19 1.80 7.10 4.35
CA GLY A 19 3.06 7.85 4.36
C GLY A 19 3.93 7.55 3.14
N ARG A 20 3.95 6.29 2.68
CA ARG A 20 4.62 5.88 1.44
C ARG A 20 3.94 6.51 0.22
N ALA A 21 2.61 6.41 0.13
CA ALA A 21 1.81 7.07 -0.92
C ALA A 21 2.05 8.58 -0.97
N MET A 22 2.16 9.26 0.19
CA MET A 22 2.52 10.67 0.26
C MET A 22 3.85 10.99 -0.41
N SER A 23 4.89 10.18 -0.13
CA SER A 23 6.21 10.35 -0.76
C SER A 23 6.13 10.17 -2.27
N HIS A 24 5.44 9.13 -2.73
CA HIS A 24 5.23 8.85 -4.14
C HIS A 24 4.46 9.97 -4.85
N GLN A 25 3.35 10.45 -4.27
CA GLN A 25 2.59 11.58 -4.84
C GLN A 25 3.43 12.85 -5.00
N MET A 26 4.21 13.21 -3.98
CA MET A 26 5.09 14.39 -4.06
C MET A 26 6.11 14.28 -5.20
N ARG A 27 6.67 13.09 -5.42
CA ARG A 27 7.64 12.84 -6.49
C ARG A 27 6.97 12.78 -7.85
N ALA A 28 5.80 12.13 -7.97
CA ALA A 28 5.00 12.07 -9.18
C ALA A 28 4.54 13.47 -9.64
N LEU A 29 4.10 14.33 -8.71
CA LEU A 29 3.73 15.71 -9.04
C LEU A 29 4.93 16.53 -9.54
N LYS A 30 6.09 16.35 -8.91
CA LYS A 30 7.33 17.02 -9.36
C LYS A 30 7.72 16.58 -10.77
N SER A 31 7.68 15.29 -11.08
CA SER A 31 8.02 14.79 -12.43
C SER A 31 7.06 15.29 -13.50
N ALA A 32 5.78 15.50 -13.13
CA ALA A 32 4.76 16.09 -14.02
C ALA A 32 4.82 17.63 -14.14
N GLY A 33 5.78 18.29 -13.48
CA GLY A 33 5.92 19.74 -13.48
C GLY A 33 4.80 20.48 -12.74
N ILE A 34 4.20 19.84 -11.72
CA ILE A 34 3.15 20.42 -10.89
C ILE A 34 3.76 20.95 -9.60
N ASP A 35 3.66 22.26 -9.39
CA ASP A 35 4.02 22.87 -8.13
C ASP A 35 3.00 22.53 -7.04
N PHE A 36 3.45 22.30 -5.83
CA PHE A 36 2.56 22.06 -4.71
C PHE A 36 3.06 22.69 -3.40
N THR A 37 2.10 23.00 -2.53
CA THR A 37 2.35 23.31 -1.13
C THR A 37 1.67 22.29 -0.23
N ARG A 38 2.20 22.08 0.95
CA ARG A 38 1.58 21.27 2.01
C ARG A 38 0.95 22.15 3.11
N ASN A 39 1.13 23.46 3.01
CA ASN A 39 0.63 24.41 3.99
C ASN A 39 -0.72 25.00 3.53
N PRO A 40 -1.85 24.66 4.19
CA PRO A 40 -3.17 25.15 3.80
C PRO A 40 -3.37 26.67 4.09
N LYS A 41 -2.41 27.32 4.74
CA LYS A 41 -2.43 28.78 4.96
C LYS A 41 -1.79 29.57 3.82
N GLU A 42 -1.02 28.90 2.97
CA GLU A 42 -0.41 29.50 1.80
C GLU A 42 -1.48 29.89 0.79
N LYS A 43 -1.20 30.88 -0.07
CA LYS A 43 -2.13 31.38 -1.10
C LYS A 43 -1.66 30.94 -2.50
N GLY A 44 -2.56 31.03 -3.47
CA GLY A 44 -2.24 30.87 -4.89
C GLY A 44 -2.33 29.43 -5.41
N TYR A 45 -2.77 28.47 -4.62
CA TYR A 45 -3.15 27.16 -5.15
C TYR A 45 -4.58 27.22 -5.74
N VAL A 46 -4.80 26.53 -6.83
CA VAL A 46 -6.05 26.52 -7.59
C VAL A 46 -6.85 25.24 -7.45
N LEU A 47 -6.31 24.26 -6.74
CA LEU A 47 -6.90 22.95 -6.45
C LEU A 47 -6.34 22.44 -5.13
N ALA A 48 -7.15 21.73 -4.35
CA ALA A 48 -6.70 20.99 -3.17
C ALA A 48 -6.85 19.49 -3.37
N HIS A 49 -5.79 18.72 -3.09
CA HIS A 49 -5.80 17.26 -3.04
C HIS A 49 -5.59 16.82 -1.58
N ILE A 50 -6.65 16.34 -0.95
CA ILE A 50 -6.67 15.95 0.47
C ILE A 50 -6.57 14.43 0.59
N ASN A 51 -5.57 13.95 1.32
CA ASN A 51 -5.21 12.54 1.42
C ASN A 51 -5.60 11.88 2.76
N THR A 52 -6.15 12.64 3.69
CA THR A 52 -6.54 12.19 5.03
C THR A 52 -7.98 12.59 5.34
N LEU A 53 -8.61 11.90 6.30
CA LEU A 53 -10.06 11.97 6.51
C LEU A 53 -10.47 12.66 7.83
N TRP A 54 -9.51 13.10 8.67
CA TRP A 54 -9.79 13.56 10.03
C TRP A 54 -10.23 15.03 10.12
N ALA A 55 -10.46 15.53 11.34
CA ALA A 55 -11.09 16.82 11.59
C ALA A 55 -10.41 18.04 10.95
N LYS A 56 -9.07 18.04 10.87
CA LYS A 56 -8.33 19.13 10.20
C LYS A 56 -8.55 19.06 8.68
N SER A 57 -8.64 17.87 8.10
CA SER A 57 -8.96 17.65 6.69
C SER A 57 -10.35 18.21 6.34
N HIS A 58 -11.35 18.01 7.22
CA HIS A 58 -12.67 18.65 7.09
C HIS A 58 -12.57 20.18 7.10
N GLY A 59 -11.74 20.74 7.99
CA GLY A 59 -11.50 22.18 8.05
C GLY A 59 -10.89 22.73 6.76
N VAL A 60 -9.90 22.02 6.20
CA VAL A 60 -9.26 22.40 4.94
C VAL A 60 -10.24 22.31 3.78
N LEU A 61 -11.02 21.24 3.67
CA LEU A 61 -12.04 21.07 2.65
C LEU A 61 -13.04 22.23 2.66
N ARG A 62 -13.64 22.53 3.82
CA ARG A 62 -14.58 23.66 3.96
C ARG A 62 -13.96 25.00 3.63
N LYS A 63 -12.69 25.21 4.00
CA LYS A 63 -11.96 26.45 3.66
C LYS A 63 -11.79 26.58 2.14
N CYS A 64 -11.40 25.51 1.45
CA CYS A 64 -11.23 25.50 -0.01
C CYS A 64 -12.55 25.83 -0.72
N HIS A 65 -13.65 25.19 -0.33
CA HIS A 65 -14.98 25.48 -0.89
C HIS A 65 -15.42 26.93 -0.69
N LYS A 66 -15.20 27.51 0.53
CA LYS A 66 -15.47 28.95 0.78
C LYS A 66 -14.65 29.88 -0.11
N GLN A 67 -13.53 29.44 -0.63
CA GLN A 67 -12.65 30.20 -1.51
C GLN A 67 -12.87 29.88 -3.00
N GLY A 68 -13.87 29.06 -3.35
CA GLY A 68 -14.13 28.62 -4.73
C GLY A 68 -13.03 27.73 -5.30
N ILE A 69 -12.32 26.98 -4.44
CA ILE A 69 -11.24 26.07 -4.83
C ILE A 69 -11.76 24.64 -4.84
N PRO A 70 -11.71 23.92 -5.97
CA PRO A 70 -12.13 22.53 -6.08
C PRO A 70 -11.26 21.60 -5.20
N VAL A 71 -11.90 20.56 -4.68
CA VAL A 71 -11.27 19.60 -3.76
C VAL A 71 -11.34 18.19 -4.31
N ILE A 72 -10.19 17.61 -4.51
CA ILE A 72 -10.01 16.18 -4.71
C ILE A 72 -9.79 15.53 -3.34
N VAL A 73 -10.51 14.45 -3.05
CA VAL A 73 -10.24 13.59 -1.89
C VAL A 73 -9.62 12.28 -2.38
N HIS A 74 -8.47 11.88 -1.80
CA HIS A 74 -7.85 10.62 -2.11
C HIS A 74 -8.44 9.49 -1.25
N GLY A 75 -9.01 8.50 -1.91
CA GLY A 75 -9.62 7.33 -1.29
C GLY A 75 -8.59 6.26 -0.93
N HIS A 76 -7.68 6.59 0.00
CA HIS A 76 -6.75 5.61 0.58
C HIS A 76 -7.44 4.59 1.48
N SER A 77 -8.62 4.92 1.98
CA SER A 77 -9.35 4.09 2.94
C SER A 77 -10.76 3.80 2.45
N THR A 78 -11.22 2.57 2.74
CA THR A 78 -12.58 2.10 2.51
C THR A 78 -13.18 1.61 3.83
N TYR A 79 -14.49 1.38 3.90
CA TYR A 79 -15.09 0.75 5.09
C TYR A 79 -14.49 -0.63 5.34
N GLU A 80 -14.21 -1.37 4.26
CA GLU A 80 -13.69 -2.73 4.27
C GLU A 80 -12.25 -2.77 4.81
N ASP A 81 -11.38 -1.87 4.34
CA ASP A 81 -9.97 -1.79 4.73
C ASP A 81 -9.79 -1.41 6.21
N PHE A 82 -10.72 -0.66 6.79
CA PHE A 82 -10.65 -0.28 8.20
C PHE A 82 -10.95 -1.45 9.14
N ARG A 83 -11.85 -2.35 8.75
CA ARG A 83 -12.30 -3.47 9.58
C ARG A 83 -11.13 -4.39 9.91
N LYS A 84 -11.09 -4.88 11.16
CA LYS A 84 -10.04 -5.79 11.68
C LYS A 84 -8.61 -5.22 11.60
N SER A 85 -8.45 -3.89 11.47
CA SER A 85 -7.14 -3.26 11.48
C SER A 85 -6.62 -3.00 12.90
N PHE A 86 -7.47 -2.65 13.85
CA PHE A 86 -7.06 -2.26 15.19
C PHE A 86 -7.81 -3.03 16.28
N ARG A 87 -7.21 -3.03 17.49
CA ARG A 87 -7.91 -3.46 18.70
C ARG A 87 -9.18 -2.59 18.89
N CYS A 88 -10.28 -3.21 19.25
CA CYS A 88 -11.57 -2.51 19.46
C CYS A 88 -12.07 -1.69 18.25
N TRP A 89 -11.68 -2.07 17.03
CA TRP A 89 -12.09 -1.37 15.80
C TRP A 89 -13.59 -1.13 15.71
N LYS A 90 -14.44 -2.05 16.22
CA LYS A 90 -15.90 -1.91 16.24
C LYS A 90 -16.39 -0.68 17.03
N LEU A 91 -15.65 -0.24 18.04
CA LEU A 91 -16.00 0.96 18.80
C LEU A 91 -15.65 2.24 18.05
N ILE A 92 -14.63 2.18 17.17
CA ILE A 92 -14.14 3.31 16.38
C ILE A 92 -14.85 3.38 15.02
N GLU A 93 -15.38 2.25 14.52
CA GLU A 93 -16.04 2.13 13.21
C GLU A 93 -17.09 3.23 12.95
N PRO A 94 -18.04 3.56 13.85
CA PRO A 94 -19.01 4.63 13.59
C PRO A 94 -18.37 6.00 13.36
N ILE A 95 -17.27 6.30 14.07
CA ILE A 95 -16.54 7.55 13.90
C ILE A 95 -15.84 7.54 12.55
N PHE A 96 -15.20 6.44 12.20
CA PHE A 96 -14.50 6.28 10.92
C PHE A 96 -15.46 6.34 9.72
N ASP A 97 -16.60 5.67 9.82
CA ASP A 97 -17.66 5.71 8.82
C ASP A 97 -18.18 7.15 8.60
N HIS A 98 -18.35 7.92 9.69
CA HIS A 98 -18.69 9.32 9.58
C HIS A 98 -17.62 10.14 8.84
N GLN A 99 -16.32 9.87 9.10
CA GLN A 99 -15.23 10.56 8.42
C GLN A 99 -15.22 10.26 6.90
N ILE A 100 -15.34 8.98 6.53
CA ILE A 100 -15.47 8.58 5.12
C ILE A 100 -16.68 9.26 4.47
N LYS A 101 -17.85 9.11 5.07
CA LYS A 101 -19.09 9.70 4.56
C LYS A 101 -18.96 11.21 4.36
N TYR A 102 -18.44 11.92 5.36
CA TYR A 102 -18.25 13.36 5.27
C TYR A 102 -17.30 13.74 4.14
N MET A 103 -16.09 13.19 4.12
CA MET A 103 -15.08 13.59 3.15
C MET A 103 -15.47 13.24 1.72
N TYR A 104 -15.99 12.03 1.48
CA TYR A 104 -16.31 11.59 0.11
C TYR A 104 -17.58 12.26 -0.42
N SER A 105 -18.59 12.50 0.43
CA SER A 105 -19.81 13.21 -0.01
C SER A 105 -19.57 14.69 -0.32
N HIS A 106 -18.58 15.32 0.30
CA HIS A 106 -18.24 16.74 0.06
C HIS A 106 -17.06 16.93 -0.90
N ALA A 107 -16.43 15.86 -1.40
CA ALA A 107 -15.44 15.98 -2.46
C ALA A 107 -16.08 16.48 -3.76
N ASP A 108 -15.31 17.23 -4.57
CA ASP A 108 -15.71 17.54 -5.96
C ASP A 108 -15.28 16.40 -6.90
N TYR A 109 -14.23 15.68 -6.52
CA TYR A 109 -13.65 14.59 -7.28
C TYR A 109 -12.96 13.60 -6.33
N ILE A 110 -12.98 12.32 -6.64
CA ILE A 110 -12.32 11.29 -5.82
C ILE A 110 -11.30 10.54 -6.67
N ILE A 111 -10.08 10.41 -6.15
CA ILE A 111 -9.03 9.54 -6.70
C ILE A 111 -8.85 8.38 -5.73
N THR A 112 -8.71 7.16 -6.23
CA THR A 112 -8.43 5.96 -5.41
C THR A 112 -7.48 5.03 -6.15
N PRO A 113 -6.68 4.16 -5.48
CA PRO A 113 -5.54 3.54 -6.16
C PRO A 113 -5.88 2.46 -7.18
N THR A 114 -7.03 1.79 -7.08
CA THR A 114 -7.36 0.66 -7.98
C THR A 114 -8.79 0.70 -8.52
N PRO A 115 -9.07 -0.01 -9.64
CA PRO A 115 -10.45 -0.19 -10.11
C PRO A 115 -11.35 -0.91 -9.08
N TYR A 116 -10.78 -1.74 -8.21
CA TYR A 116 -11.50 -2.39 -7.11
C TYR A 116 -11.97 -1.36 -6.08
N SER A 117 -11.06 -0.56 -5.52
CA SER A 117 -11.41 0.48 -4.55
C SER A 117 -12.32 1.56 -5.16
N LYS A 118 -12.19 1.85 -6.48
CA LYS A 118 -13.13 2.69 -7.20
C LYS A 118 -14.56 2.12 -7.13
N LYS A 119 -14.75 0.86 -7.48
CA LYS A 119 -16.07 0.19 -7.41
C LYS A 119 -16.66 0.22 -6.00
N LEU A 120 -15.83 0.01 -4.96
CA LEU A 120 -16.27 0.09 -3.58
C LEU A 120 -16.77 1.51 -3.24
N ILE A 121 -15.99 2.55 -3.55
CA ILE A 121 -16.37 3.93 -3.23
C ILE A 121 -17.61 4.36 -4.03
N GLU A 122 -17.75 3.95 -5.29
CA GLU A 122 -18.95 4.19 -6.09
C GLU A 122 -20.18 3.52 -5.49
N SER A 123 -20.03 2.31 -4.91
CA SER A 123 -21.12 1.57 -4.26
C SER A 123 -21.66 2.25 -3.00
N TYR A 124 -20.88 3.17 -2.40
CA TYR A 124 -21.34 3.95 -1.24
C TYR A 124 -22.41 5.02 -1.59
N GLY A 125 -22.66 5.26 -2.87
CA GLY A 125 -23.77 6.10 -3.34
C GLY A 125 -23.57 7.61 -3.16
N PHE A 126 -22.33 8.10 -3.08
CA PHE A 126 -22.07 9.55 -2.94
C PHE A 126 -22.27 10.36 -4.22
N ASN A 127 -22.53 9.71 -5.37
CA ASN A 127 -22.75 10.34 -6.68
C ASN A 127 -21.62 11.32 -7.07
N LYS A 128 -20.36 10.91 -6.84
CA LYS A 128 -19.16 11.68 -7.17
C LYS A 128 -18.41 11.02 -8.33
N LYS A 129 -17.69 11.84 -9.10
CA LYS A 129 -16.73 11.31 -10.07
C LYS A 129 -15.60 10.62 -9.32
N VAL A 130 -15.42 9.32 -9.55
CA VAL A 130 -14.33 8.52 -8.98
C VAL A 130 -13.45 8.01 -10.10
N VAL A 131 -12.14 8.17 -9.96
CA VAL A 131 -11.15 7.59 -10.88
C VAL A 131 -10.12 6.76 -10.12
N SER A 132 -9.57 5.75 -10.78
CA SER A 132 -8.48 4.96 -10.23
C SER A 132 -7.14 5.43 -10.80
N ILE A 133 -6.23 5.84 -9.90
CA ILE A 133 -4.85 6.19 -10.22
C ILE A 133 -3.98 5.56 -9.14
N SER A 134 -3.08 4.66 -9.53
CA SER A 134 -2.18 3.95 -8.62
C SER A 134 -1.37 4.91 -7.74
N ASN A 135 -0.98 4.45 -6.53
CA ASN A 135 -0.02 5.18 -5.70
C ASN A 135 1.37 5.29 -6.34
N GLY A 136 1.62 4.47 -7.36
CA GLY A 136 2.85 4.47 -8.12
C GLY A 136 4.03 3.84 -7.39
N ILE A 137 5.11 3.67 -8.14
CA ILE A 137 6.38 3.12 -7.64
C ILE A 137 7.55 3.87 -8.25
N ASP A 138 8.57 4.14 -7.46
CA ASP A 138 9.83 4.64 -7.99
C ASP A 138 10.77 3.49 -8.36
N LEU A 139 10.83 3.18 -9.63
CA LEU A 139 11.68 2.11 -10.13
C LEU A 139 13.16 2.29 -9.79
N ASN A 140 13.63 3.54 -9.61
CA ASN A 140 15.03 3.78 -9.26
C ASN A 140 15.39 3.35 -7.85
N GLU A 141 14.41 3.35 -6.92
CA GLU A 141 14.63 2.85 -5.56
C GLU A 141 14.76 1.32 -5.50
N TYR A 142 14.26 0.60 -6.52
CA TYR A 142 14.19 -0.87 -6.53
C TYR A 142 15.09 -1.50 -7.59
N LYS A 143 15.98 -0.73 -8.21
CA LYS A 143 17.06 -1.29 -9.04
C LYS A 143 17.89 -2.26 -8.23
N GLU A 144 18.41 -3.28 -8.90
CA GLU A 144 19.28 -4.26 -8.28
C GLU A 144 20.44 -3.59 -7.54
N ASP A 145 20.61 -3.97 -6.27
CA ASP A 145 21.64 -3.45 -5.37
C ASP A 145 22.25 -4.60 -4.55
N ILE A 146 23.37 -5.11 -5.02
CA ILE A 146 24.11 -6.20 -4.39
C ILE A 146 24.54 -5.82 -2.97
N ASN A 147 24.94 -4.56 -2.74
CA ASN A 147 25.34 -4.11 -1.41
C ASN A 147 24.18 -4.16 -0.42
N ALA A 148 22.97 -3.78 -0.86
CA ALA A 148 21.77 -3.88 -0.03
C ALA A 148 21.42 -5.34 0.31
N GLN A 149 21.60 -6.25 -0.66
CA GLN A 149 21.39 -7.70 -0.43
C GLN A 149 22.39 -8.25 0.57
N GLU A 150 23.67 -7.94 0.44
CA GLU A 150 24.72 -8.35 1.36
C GLU A 150 24.51 -7.76 2.77
N LEU A 151 24.15 -6.49 2.86
CA LEU A 151 23.84 -5.81 4.12
C LEU A 151 22.71 -6.51 4.85
N PHE A 152 21.64 -6.89 4.13
CA PHE A 152 20.52 -7.63 4.70
C PHE A 152 20.97 -9.01 5.20
N LYS A 153 21.62 -9.80 4.35
CA LYS A 153 22.12 -11.15 4.71
C LYS A 153 23.03 -11.10 5.92
N LYS A 154 23.99 -10.19 5.94
CA LYS A 154 24.91 -9.99 7.07
C LYS A 154 24.18 -9.63 8.36
N LYS A 155 23.21 -8.71 8.29
CA LYS A 155 22.46 -8.27 9.47
C LYS A 155 21.67 -9.40 10.13
N PHE A 156 21.11 -10.30 9.34
CA PHE A 156 20.25 -11.37 9.83
C PHE A 156 20.94 -12.75 9.86
N GLY A 157 22.24 -12.79 9.66
CA GLY A 157 23.03 -14.02 9.72
C GLY A 157 22.58 -15.06 8.69
N LEU A 158 22.28 -14.63 7.47
CA LEU A 158 21.95 -15.51 6.34
C LEU A 158 23.22 -15.85 5.57
N LYS A 159 23.33 -17.09 5.12
CA LYS A 159 24.35 -17.52 4.17
C LYS A 159 24.02 -16.95 2.77
N GLU A 160 24.99 -16.97 1.87
CA GLU A 160 24.84 -16.35 0.53
C GLU A 160 23.58 -16.81 -0.22
N ASN A 161 23.32 -18.11 -0.27
CA ASN A 161 22.17 -18.69 -0.98
C ASN A 161 21.12 -19.28 -0.03
N GLU A 162 21.07 -18.80 1.22
CA GLU A 162 20.07 -19.28 2.18
C GLU A 162 18.70 -18.75 1.83
N PRO A 163 17.72 -19.61 1.48
CA PRO A 163 16.39 -19.18 1.12
C PRO A 163 15.64 -18.67 2.34
N PHE A 164 14.81 -17.65 2.13
CA PHE A 164 13.90 -17.14 3.15
C PHE A 164 12.64 -16.55 2.51
N VAL A 165 11.56 -16.52 3.28
CA VAL A 165 10.27 -15.95 2.91
C VAL A 165 10.06 -14.66 3.67
N MET A 166 9.49 -13.64 3.06
CA MET A 166 9.21 -12.38 3.71
C MET A 166 7.76 -11.95 3.62
N GLY A 167 7.30 -11.19 4.61
CA GLY A 167 6.03 -10.48 4.63
C GLY A 167 6.23 -9.07 5.17
N ILE A 168 5.39 -8.12 4.73
CA ILE A 168 5.49 -6.71 5.12
C ILE A 168 4.10 -6.19 5.52
N GLY A 169 3.99 -5.55 6.67
CA GLY A 169 2.77 -4.85 7.06
C GLY A 169 2.64 -4.69 8.58
N PHE A 170 1.74 -3.83 8.98
CA PHE A 170 1.34 -3.81 10.39
C PHE A 170 0.72 -5.14 10.79
N PRO A 171 0.90 -5.61 12.04
CA PRO A 171 0.33 -6.86 12.53
C PRO A 171 -1.18 -6.75 12.75
N PHE A 172 -1.92 -6.37 11.70
CA PHE A 172 -3.38 -6.36 11.67
C PHE A 172 -3.93 -7.75 11.32
N GLU A 173 -5.12 -8.08 11.81
CA GLU A 173 -5.76 -9.35 11.44
C GLU A 173 -5.99 -9.43 9.92
N ARG A 174 -6.42 -8.32 9.32
CA ARG A 174 -6.64 -8.26 7.88
C ARG A 174 -5.37 -8.44 7.02
N LYS A 175 -4.18 -8.20 7.58
CA LYS A 175 -2.90 -8.44 6.89
C LYS A 175 -2.47 -9.91 6.89
N GLY A 176 -3.19 -10.77 7.61
CA GLY A 176 -2.96 -12.21 7.58
C GLY A 176 -1.69 -12.68 8.30
N LEU A 177 -1.13 -11.90 9.26
CA LEU A 177 0.04 -12.33 10.03
C LEU A 177 -0.15 -13.70 10.67
N HIS A 178 -1.36 -14.04 11.10
CA HIS A 178 -1.65 -15.35 11.68
C HIS A 178 -1.52 -16.49 10.67
N ASP A 179 -1.91 -16.28 9.41
CA ASP A 179 -1.71 -17.25 8.33
C ASP A 179 -0.23 -17.36 7.97
N PHE A 180 0.47 -16.22 7.91
CA PHE A 180 1.93 -16.20 7.72
C PHE A 180 2.65 -17.06 8.76
N ILE A 181 2.29 -16.89 10.04
CA ILE A 181 2.86 -17.68 11.14
C ILE A 181 2.49 -19.18 11.02
N GLU A 182 1.24 -19.47 10.65
CA GLU A 182 0.77 -20.85 10.52
C GLU A 182 1.46 -21.59 9.36
N VAL A 183 1.58 -20.94 8.20
CA VAL A 183 2.31 -21.49 7.05
C VAL A 183 3.78 -21.70 7.38
N ALA A 184 4.42 -20.77 8.10
CA ALA A 184 5.83 -20.89 8.50
C ALA A 184 6.13 -22.13 9.36
N ARG A 185 5.15 -22.67 10.12
CA ARG A 185 5.30 -23.89 10.91
C ARG A 185 5.62 -25.12 10.06
N SER A 186 5.16 -25.13 8.81
CA SER A 186 5.42 -26.23 7.87
C SER A 186 6.85 -26.22 7.33
N PHE A 187 7.59 -25.13 7.53
CA PHE A 187 8.95 -24.93 7.00
C PHE A 187 9.97 -24.64 8.11
N PRO A 188 10.19 -25.54 9.09
CA PRO A 188 10.98 -25.23 10.30
C PRO A 188 12.46 -24.87 10.01
N LYS A 189 12.97 -25.22 8.83
CA LYS A 189 14.34 -24.92 8.39
C LYS A 189 14.47 -23.64 7.57
N ILE A 190 13.37 -23.03 7.15
CA ILE A 190 13.33 -21.79 6.35
C ILE A 190 12.99 -20.63 7.28
N LYS A 191 13.77 -19.55 7.19
CA LYS A 191 13.48 -18.31 7.92
C LYS A 191 12.31 -17.56 7.26
N PHE A 192 11.39 -17.11 8.09
CA PHE A 192 10.24 -16.27 7.69
C PHE A 192 10.35 -14.92 8.39
N PHE A 193 10.51 -13.86 7.62
CA PHE A 193 10.64 -12.49 8.14
C PHE A 193 9.35 -11.72 7.98
N TRP A 194 8.80 -11.21 9.08
CA TRP A 194 7.69 -10.27 9.03
C TRP A 194 8.15 -8.87 9.41
N PHE A 195 8.14 -7.95 8.45
CA PHE A 195 8.54 -6.56 8.63
C PHE A 195 7.34 -5.68 8.92
N GLY A 196 7.42 -4.92 10.00
CA GLY A 196 6.41 -3.98 10.44
C GLY A 196 6.19 -4.06 11.96
N HIS A 197 5.77 -2.95 12.53
CA HIS A 197 5.56 -2.84 13.97
C HIS A 197 4.32 -2.01 14.26
N LEU A 198 3.57 -2.44 15.26
CA LEU A 198 2.46 -1.68 15.82
C LEU A 198 2.54 -1.76 17.34
N ALA A 199 2.22 -0.67 18.02
CA ALA A 199 2.18 -0.66 19.48
C ALA A 199 1.18 -1.72 20.00
N HIS A 200 1.56 -2.45 21.03
CA HIS A 200 0.75 -3.55 21.59
C HIS A 200 -0.68 -3.11 21.95
N ILE A 201 -0.85 -1.87 22.41
CA ILE A 201 -2.17 -1.34 22.78
C ILE A 201 -3.14 -1.27 21.56
N LEU A 202 -2.62 -1.11 20.37
CA LEU A 202 -3.40 -1.06 19.13
C LEU A 202 -3.55 -2.43 18.47
N THR A 203 -2.73 -3.41 18.86
CA THR A 203 -2.72 -4.76 18.30
C THR A 203 -3.83 -5.61 18.92
N SER A 204 -4.60 -6.31 18.10
CA SER A 204 -5.68 -7.18 18.61
C SER A 204 -5.13 -8.34 19.46
N GLY A 205 -5.94 -8.81 20.42
CA GLY A 205 -5.56 -9.95 21.28
C GLY A 205 -5.25 -11.22 20.48
N LYS A 206 -5.94 -11.45 19.36
CA LYS A 206 -5.67 -12.56 18.44
C LYS A 206 -4.25 -12.45 17.86
N MET A 207 -3.84 -11.28 17.42
CA MET A 207 -2.50 -11.06 16.88
C MET A 207 -1.42 -11.13 17.94
N LEU A 208 -1.65 -10.58 19.14
CA LEU A 208 -0.72 -10.72 20.26
C LEU A 208 -0.50 -12.19 20.62
N LYS A 209 -1.58 -13.01 20.65
CA LYS A 209 -1.48 -14.44 20.89
C LYS A 209 -0.71 -15.16 19.78
N ALA A 210 -0.96 -14.85 18.52
CA ALA A 210 -0.24 -15.43 17.39
C ALA A 210 1.26 -15.09 17.44
N MET A 211 1.61 -13.83 17.70
CA MET A 211 3.00 -13.38 17.84
C MET A 211 3.72 -14.06 19.02
N LYS A 212 3.03 -14.23 20.15
CA LYS A 212 3.59 -14.92 21.32
C LYS A 212 3.88 -16.40 21.05
N ASN A 213 3.02 -17.06 20.27
CA ASN A 213 3.09 -18.49 19.97
C ASN A 213 3.72 -18.79 18.60
N LYS A 214 4.42 -17.82 18.00
CA LYS A 214 5.11 -18.03 16.73
C LYS A 214 6.24 -19.07 16.86
N PRO A 215 6.54 -19.86 15.83
CA PRO A 215 7.70 -20.75 15.83
C PRO A 215 9.02 -19.94 15.74
N ASP A 216 10.12 -20.57 16.09
CA ASP A 216 11.44 -19.92 16.16
C ASP A 216 11.94 -19.42 14.80
N ASN A 217 11.54 -20.06 13.71
CA ASN A 217 11.88 -19.65 12.36
C ASN A 217 11.13 -18.39 11.87
N VAL A 218 10.13 -17.90 12.61
CA VAL A 218 9.48 -16.61 12.32
C VAL A 218 10.21 -15.51 13.07
N ILE A 219 10.82 -14.60 12.32
CA ILE A 219 11.61 -13.47 12.80
C ILE A 219 10.82 -12.19 12.55
N MET A 220 10.64 -11.38 13.57
CA MET A 220 9.88 -10.11 13.49
C MET A 220 10.79 -8.94 13.87
N PRO A 221 11.57 -8.38 12.92
CA PRO A 221 12.55 -7.31 13.20
C PRO A 221 11.90 -5.97 13.55
N GLY A 222 10.58 -5.86 13.40
CA GLY A 222 9.88 -4.59 13.52
C GLY A 222 9.92 -3.76 12.25
N TYR A 223 9.91 -2.43 12.41
CA TYR A 223 9.97 -1.52 11.27
C TYR A 223 11.39 -1.41 10.75
N VAL A 224 11.57 -1.80 9.50
CA VAL A 224 12.83 -1.73 8.75
C VAL A 224 12.60 -0.90 7.49
N LYS A 225 13.55 -0.10 7.08
CA LYS A 225 13.44 0.79 5.92
C LYS A 225 14.74 0.88 5.11
N GLY A 226 14.66 1.54 3.95
CA GLY A 226 15.81 1.82 3.09
C GLY A 226 16.46 0.55 2.56
N GLU A 227 17.77 0.55 2.46
CA GLU A 227 18.57 -0.52 1.87
C GLU A 227 18.27 -1.92 2.43
N LEU A 228 17.95 -2.03 3.72
CA LEU A 228 17.62 -3.33 4.31
C LEU A 228 16.34 -3.96 3.78
N ILE A 229 15.30 -3.17 3.51
CA ILE A 229 14.05 -3.70 2.96
C ILE A 229 14.20 -3.97 1.46
N HIS A 230 14.98 -3.14 0.75
CA HIS A 230 15.31 -3.36 -0.66
C HIS A 230 16.13 -4.65 -0.82
N GLY A 231 17.17 -4.83 0.00
CA GLY A 231 17.97 -6.06 0.00
C GLY A 231 17.15 -7.30 0.33
N ALA A 232 16.17 -7.20 1.26
CA ALA A 232 15.26 -8.28 1.57
C ALA A 232 14.39 -8.65 0.36
N LEU A 233 13.76 -7.66 -0.30
CA LEU A 233 12.93 -7.90 -1.50
C LEU A 233 13.71 -8.55 -2.65
N GLN A 234 14.96 -8.13 -2.85
CA GLN A 234 15.81 -8.63 -3.93
C GLN A 234 16.44 -10.01 -3.66
N SER A 235 16.40 -10.47 -2.40
CA SER A 235 17.02 -11.74 -1.99
C SER A 235 16.02 -12.79 -1.53
N ALA A 236 14.77 -12.41 -1.28
CA ALA A 236 13.76 -13.34 -0.78
C ALA A 236 13.36 -14.38 -1.84
N THR A 237 13.06 -15.59 -1.38
CA THR A 237 12.39 -16.59 -2.22
C THR A 237 11.05 -16.09 -2.73
N CYS A 238 10.30 -15.39 -1.87
CA CYS A 238 9.08 -14.69 -2.27
C CYS A 238 8.65 -13.66 -1.20
N LEU A 239 7.85 -12.69 -1.64
CA LEU A 239 6.96 -11.93 -0.77
C LEU A 239 5.68 -12.74 -0.58
N PHE A 240 5.49 -13.32 0.61
CA PHE A 240 4.26 -13.96 1.03
C PHE A 240 3.35 -12.94 1.70
N PHE A 241 2.25 -12.59 1.04
CA PHE A 241 1.36 -11.51 1.46
C PHE A 241 -0.10 -11.98 1.56
N PRO A 242 -0.47 -12.66 2.68
CA PRO A 242 -1.79 -13.28 2.88
C PRO A 242 -2.87 -12.28 3.32
N SER A 243 -2.81 -11.03 2.87
CA SER A 243 -3.76 -9.98 3.24
C SER A 243 -5.17 -10.30 2.77
N TYR A 244 -6.16 -10.06 3.63
CA TYR A 244 -7.57 -10.29 3.36
C TYR A 244 -8.26 -9.11 2.66
N GLU A 245 -7.70 -7.90 2.82
CA GLU A 245 -8.23 -6.67 2.25
C GLU A 245 -7.14 -5.63 2.03
N GLU A 246 -7.15 -5.00 0.86
CA GLU A 246 -6.25 -3.93 0.44
C GLU A 246 -6.99 -2.91 -0.44
N THR A 247 -6.49 -1.70 -0.47
CA THR A 247 -6.91 -0.71 -1.48
C THR A 247 -6.03 -0.77 -2.73
N GLU A 248 -4.75 -1.14 -2.59
CA GLU A 248 -3.81 -1.47 -3.66
C GLU A 248 -2.75 -2.49 -3.21
N GLY A 249 -2.11 -2.25 -2.04
CA GLY A 249 -0.96 -3.00 -1.59
C GLY A 249 0.35 -2.48 -2.20
N ILE A 250 0.83 -1.30 -1.74
CA ILE A 250 2.07 -0.70 -2.26
C ILE A 250 3.25 -1.67 -2.18
N VAL A 251 3.30 -2.53 -1.15
CA VAL A 251 4.35 -3.55 -1.02
C VAL A 251 4.37 -4.56 -2.18
N VAL A 252 3.22 -4.79 -2.82
CA VAL A 252 3.14 -5.63 -4.02
C VAL A 252 3.83 -4.93 -5.19
N LEU A 253 3.62 -3.62 -5.37
CA LEU A 253 4.36 -2.83 -6.38
C LEU A 253 5.87 -2.81 -6.10
N GLU A 254 6.25 -2.71 -4.82
CA GLU A 254 7.65 -2.76 -4.38
C GLU A 254 8.31 -4.11 -4.74
N ALA A 255 7.61 -5.21 -4.52
CA ALA A 255 8.08 -6.55 -4.88
C ALA A 255 8.17 -6.75 -6.39
N LEU A 256 7.17 -6.30 -7.16
CA LEU A 256 7.22 -6.34 -8.62
C LEU A 256 8.40 -5.55 -9.19
N ALA A 257 8.64 -4.34 -8.65
CA ALA A 257 9.76 -3.49 -9.06
C ALA A 257 11.13 -4.11 -8.70
N SER A 258 11.18 -4.92 -7.64
CA SER A 258 12.39 -5.67 -7.21
C SER A 258 12.53 -7.03 -7.90
N LYS A 259 11.63 -7.42 -8.79
CA LYS A 259 11.53 -8.78 -9.36
C LYS A 259 11.49 -9.87 -8.28
N CYS A 260 10.83 -9.60 -7.15
CA CYS A 260 10.59 -10.58 -6.08
C CYS A 260 9.34 -11.40 -6.41
N PRO A 261 9.41 -12.75 -6.38
CA PRO A 261 8.22 -13.58 -6.57
C PRO A 261 7.11 -13.23 -5.58
N LEU A 262 5.87 -13.26 -6.03
CA LEU A 262 4.70 -12.87 -5.26
C LEU A 262 3.79 -14.06 -4.96
N VAL A 263 3.56 -14.36 -3.69
CA VAL A 263 2.54 -15.30 -3.23
C VAL A 263 1.48 -14.52 -2.46
N LEU A 264 0.32 -14.35 -3.06
CA LEU A 264 -0.73 -13.43 -2.63
C LEU A 264 -2.02 -14.20 -2.31
N ARG A 265 -2.81 -13.69 -1.35
CA ARG A 265 -4.19 -14.15 -1.21
C ARG A 265 -4.99 -13.70 -2.44
N ASN A 266 -5.82 -14.60 -2.97
CA ASN A 266 -6.73 -14.35 -4.09
C ASN A 266 -7.88 -13.41 -3.66
N ILE A 267 -7.61 -12.10 -3.69
CA ILE A 267 -8.59 -11.07 -3.32
C ILE A 267 -8.89 -10.13 -4.49
N GLY A 268 -10.05 -9.49 -4.43
CA GLY A 268 -10.58 -8.68 -5.53
C GLY A 268 -9.71 -7.52 -5.99
N VAL A 269 -8.88 -6.97 -5.11
CA VAL A 269 -8.03 -5.82 -5.42
C VAL A 269 -6.96 -6.12 -6.48
N TYR A 270 -6.46 -7.35 -6.54
CA TYR A 270 -5.39 -7.73 -7.47
C TYR A 270 -5.90 -8.10 -8.86
N LYS A 271 -7.10 -8.71 -8.96
CA LYS A 271 -7.67 -9.20 -10.23
C LYS A 271 -7.71 -8.20 -11.40
N PRO A 272 -7.88 -6.88 -11.19
CA PRO A 272 -7.87 -5.92 -12.30
C PRO A 272 -6.49 -5.67 -12.91
N TRP A 273 -5.39 -6.07 -12.27
CA TRP A 273 -4.04 -5.67 -12.69
C TRP A 273 -2.96 -6.73 -12.49
N LEU A 274 -3.28 -7.85 -11.82
CA LEU A 274 -2.43 -9.04 -11.73
C LEU A 274 -3.19 -10.25 -12.28
N GLU A 275 -2.41 -11.22 -12.78
CA GLU A 275 -2.90 -12.46 -13.39
C GLU A 275 -2.14 -13.64 -12.80
N ASP A 276 -2.90 -14.63 -12.30
CA ASP A 276 -2.34 -15.82 -11.65
C ASP A 276 -1.38 -16.58 -12.57
N LYS A 277 -0.26 -17.03 -12.01
CA LYS A 277 0.82 -17.76 -12.71
C LYS A 277 1.50 -17.01 -13.86
N LYS A 278 1.12 -15.76 -14.09
CA LYS A 278 1.71 -14.92 -15.15
C LYS A 278 2.60 -13.81 -14.60
N ASN A 279 2.23 -13.22 -13.45
CA ASN A 279 2.97 -12.15 -12.78
C ASN A 279 2.86 -12.19 -11.26
N ALA A 280 2.09 -13.12 -10.72
CA ALA A 280 1.93 -13.40 -9.29
C ALA A 280 1.32 -14.79 -9.12
N HIS A 281 1.37 -15.35 -7.93
CA HIS A 281 0.74 -16.62 -7.56
C HIS A 281 -0.41 -16.33 -6.58
N PHE A 282 -1.64 -16.71 -6.95
CA PHE A 282 -2.82 -16.50 -6.12
C PHE A 282 -3.21 -17.77 -5.38
N CYS A 283 -3.44 -17.65 -4.08
CA CYS A 283 -3.83 -18.74 -3.20
C CYS A 283 -5.06 -18.36 -2.39
N ASP A 284 -6.00 -19.30 -2.21
CA ASP A 284 -7.25 -19.09 -1.48
C ASP A 284 -7.13 -19.45 0.02
N ASN A 285 -6.19 -20.33 0.37
CA ASN A 285 -6.04 -20.88 1.72
C ASN A 285 -4.60 -21.23 2.08
N ASN A 286 -4.36 -21.61 3.35
CA ASN A 286 -3.02 -21.89 3.87
C ASN A 286 -2.38 -23.14 3.24
N GLU A 287 -3.16 -24.10 2.75
CA GLU A 287 -2.64 -25.27 2.05
C GLU A 287 -2.03 -24.87 0.71
N GLU A 288 -2.74 -24.06 -0.08
CA GLU A 288 -2.24 -23.54 -1.35
C GLU A 288 -1.01 -22.65 -1.15
N PHE A 289 -1.00 -21.80 -0.12
CA PHE A 289 0.19 -21.03 0.24
C PHE A 289 1.40 -21.92 0.50
N ARG A 290 1.22 -23.04 1.23
CA ARG A 290 2.32 -24.00 1.49
C ARG A 290 2.85 -24.61 0.20
N GLN A 291 1.95 -25.13 -0.63
CA GLN A 291 2.31 -25.77 -1.90
C GLN A 291 3.06 -24.79 -2.82
N GLU A 292 2.61 -23.56 -2.90
CA GLU A 292 3.24 -22.56 -3.76
C GLU A 292 4.62 -22.14 -3.24
N ILE A 293 4.75 -21.89 -1.93
CA ILE A 293 6.04 -21.54 -1.31
C ILE A 293 7.01 -22.73 -1.44
N GLU A 294 6.55 -23.97 -1.27
CA GLU A 294 7.37 -25.18 -1.46
C GLU A 294 7.86 -25.30 -2.91
N SER A 295 6.98 -25.06 -3.88
CA SER A 295 7.35 -25.04 -5.31
C SER A 295 8.44 -24.01 -5.60
N LEU A 296 8.30 -22.79 -5.09
CA LEU A 296 9.30 -21.73 -5.26
C LEU A 296 10.64 -22.05 -4.57
N LEU A 297 10.61 -22.73 -3.41
CA LEU A 297 11.82 -23.16 -2.70
C LEU A 297 12.60 -24.26 -3.46
N ILE A 298 11.91 -25.11 -4.19
CA ILE A 298 12.49 -26.24 -4.92
C ILE A 298 12.92 -25.85 -6.32
N ASN A 299 12.06 -25.15 -7.06
CA ASN A 299 12.19 -24.90 -8.48
C ASN A 299 12.65 -23.47 -8.81
N GLY A 300 12.57 -22.54 -7.85
CA GLY A 300 12.69 -21.11 -8.12
C GLY A 300 11.46 -20.55 -8.85
N GLU A 301 11.57 -19.31 -9.30
CA GLU A 301 10.53 -18.65 -10.09
C GLU A 301 10.89 -18.63 -11.58
N ASP A 302 9.90 -18.75 -12.44
CA ASP A 302 10.07 -18.55 -13.88
C ASP A 302 10.45 -17.07 -14.15
N PRO A 303 11.60 -16.82 -14.80
CA PRO A 303 12.01 -15.47 -15.16
C PRO A 303 10.97 -14.68 -15.96
N ALA A 304 10.10 -15.36 -16.72
CA ALA A 304 9.02 -14.71 -17.46
C ALA A 304 7.95 -14.14 -16.53
N VAL A 305 7.64 -14.80 -15.41
CA VAL A 305 6.71 -14.28 -14.37
C VAL A 305 7.26 -13.01 -13.74
N LEU A 306 8.55 -13.01 -13.41
CA LEU A 306 9.23 -11.84 -12.83
C LEU A 306 9.24 -10.65 -13.80
N GLU A 307 9.54 -10.90 -15.07
CA GLU A 307 9.59 -9.86 -16.10
C GLU A 307 8.18 -9.30 -16.39
N ASN A 308 7.18 -10.16 -16.47
CA ASN A 308 5.79 -9.73 -16.62
C ASN A 308 5.33 -8.88 -15.40
N GLY A 309 5.75 -9.25 -14.20
CA GLY A 309 5.50 -8.47 -12.98
C GLY A 309 6.19 -7.10 -13.02
N TYR A 310 7.45 -7.05 -13.44
CA TYR A 310 8.21 -5.81 -13.55
C TYR A 310 7.56 -4.82 -14.54
N ARG A 311 7.04 -5.30 -15.68
CA ARG A 311 6.31 -4.45 -16.64
C ARG A 311 5.09 -3.77 -16.01
N ILE A 312 4.39 -4.46 -15.11
CA ILE A 312 3.28 -3.85 -14.35
C ILE A 312 3.77 -2.71 -13.46
N ALA A 313 4.94 -2.87 -12.83
CA ALA A 313 5.56 -1.80 -12.06
C ALA A 313 5.97 -0.62 -12.97
N GLU A 314 6.51 -0.88 -14.17
CA GLU A 314 6.84 0.15 -15.15
C GLU A 314 5.62 0.96 -15.61
N GLU A 315 4.45 0.31 -15.78
CA GLU A 315 3.19 0.98 -16.09
C GLU A 315 2.71 1.90 -14.98
N ARG A 316 3.19 1.68 -13.75
CA ARG A 316 2.87 2.44 -12.54
C ARG A 316 4.05 3.27 -12.04
N SER A 317 5.03 3.55 -12.90
CA SER A 317 6.14 4.43 -12.56
C SER A 317 5.65 5.82 -12.15
N LEU A 318 6.38 6.50 -11.25
CA LEU A 318 5.99 7.82 -10.75
C LEU A 318 5.79 8.84 -11.86
N ASP A 319 6.52 8.75 -12.97
CA ASP A 319 6.36 9.63 -14.12
C ASP A 319 4.99 9.44 -14.79
N LYS A 320 4.58 8.19 -15.03
CA LYS A 320 3.26 7.88 -15.61
C LYS A 320 2.14 8.29 -14.66
N ILE A 321 2.30 8.02 -13.36
CA ILE A 321 1.33 8.44 -12.35
C ILE A 321 1.23 9.95 -12.24
N GLY A 322 2.35 10.67 -12.35
CA GLY A 322 2.37 12.12 -12.40
C GLY A 322 1.53 12.69 -13.53
N GLN A 323 1.63 12.13 -14.74
CA GLN A 323 0.80 12.54 -15.89
C GLN A 323 -0.68 12.23 -15.66
N GLN A 324 -1.02 11.07 -15.08
CA GLN A 324 -2.41 10.73 -14.75
C GLN A 324 -2.99 11.68 -13.69
N LEU A 325 -2.23 12.01 -12.64
CA LEU A 325 -2.63 13.00 -11.64
C LEU A 325 -2.86 14.38 -12.26
N LYS A 326 -1.97 14.81 -13.17
CA LYS A 326 -2.12 16.07 -13.89
C LYS A 326 -3.43 16.13 -14.67
N ALA A 327 -3.72 15.10 -15.46
CA ALA A 327 -4.97 15.00 -16.23
C ALA A 327 -6.21 15.02 -15.33
N ALA A 328 -6.19 14.28 -14.19
CA ALA A 328 -7.29 14.28 -13.23
C ALA A 328 -7.48 15.65 -12.55
N TYR A 329 -6.40 16.39 -12.29
CA TYR A 329 -6.47 17.75 -11.73
C TYR A 329 -7.09 18.73 -12.72
N GLU A 330 -6.69 18.67 -13.98
CA GLU A 330 -7.25 19.50 -15.06
C GLU A 330 -8.73 19.18 -15.28
N GLU A 331 -9.12 17.91 -15.28
CA GLU A 331 -10.52 17.48 -15.36
C GLU A 331 -11.34 18.01 -14.18
N CYS A 332 -10.86 17.84 -12.94
CA CYS A 332 -11.54 18.33 -11.74
C CYS A 332 -11.80 19.85 -11.81
N ILE A 333 -10.79 20.63 -12.18
CA ILE A 333 -10.92 22.09 -12.34
C ILE A 333 -11.94 22.45 -13.43
N SER A 334 -11.93 21.72 -14.55
CA SER A 334 -12.88 21.93 -15.64
C SER A 334 -14.32 21.63 -15.24
N LEU A 335 -14.56 20.53 -14.53
CA LEU A 335 -15.89 20.16 -14.03
C LEU A 335 -16.41 21.15 -13.00
N TYR A 336 -15.55 21.60 -12.07
CA TYR A 336 -15.94 22.56 -11.05
C TYR A 336 -16.34 23.93 -11.59
N LYS A 337 -15.74 24.39 -12.70
CA LYS A 337 -16.09 25.67 -13.35
C LYS A 337 -17.40 25.62 -14.14
N LYS A 338 -17.90 24.43 -14.45
CA LYS A 338 -19.15 24.25 -15.19
C LYS A 338 -20.39 24.18 -14.29
N ASN A 339 -20.18 23.91 -12.99
CA ASN A 339 -21.22 23.90 -11.96
C ASN A 339 -21.27 25.24 -11.22
#